data_3817f4d544e9cffb60e99eace7408d87
#
_entry.id   3817f4d544e9cffb60e99eace7408d87
#
_cell.length_a   1.000
_cell.length_b   1.000
_cell.length_c   1.000
_cell.angle_alpha   90.00
_cell.angle_beta   90.00
_cell.angle_gamma   90.00
#
_symmetry.space_group_name_H-M   'P 1'
#
loop_
_entity.id
_entity.type
_entity.pdbx_description
1 polymer ?
#
loop_
_entity_poly.entity_id
_entity_poly.type
_entity_poly.pdbx_seq_one_letter_code
_entity_poly.pdbx_strand_id
1 'polypeptide(L)'
;MQLIKNAQILRDGELSVASILIEGKYIKDIGTDISVDSTVEVIDAQGQFIAPGLIDVHVHLREPGGEHKETIETGTKAAARGGFTTVCPMPNTRPVPDSVDNIERLNQLIANNAQVRVLPYAAITERQAGKKHVDFAALAEHNAFAFTDDGVGVQEASMMYEAMQQAAKVNKPVVAHCEDNSLIYGGAMHEGKRSEALGIPGIPNICEAVQIARDVLLAEAANAHYHVCHVSTKESVRAIRDAKQAGIHVTAEVTPHHLLLTEDDVPGDDAIFKMNPPLRSQEDR
;
A
#
# COMPACT_ATOMS: atom_id res chain seq x y z
N MET A 1 -5.86 6.10 32.72
CA MET A 1 -4.53 6.60 32.31
C MET A 1 -3.53 5.48 32.44
N GLN A 2 -2.50 5.49 31.57
CA GLN A 2 -1.37 4.55 31.61
C GLN A 2 -0.08 5.34 31.49
N LEU A 3 0.96 4.94 32.22
CA LEU A 3 2.30 5.49 32.09
C LEU A 3 3.25 4.40 31.62
N ILE A 4 3.84 4.59 30.43
CA ILE A 4 4.94 3.75 29.98
C ILE A 4 6.24 4.45 30.39
N LYS A 5 7.06 3.83 31.23
CA LYS A 5 8.34 4.38 31.70
C LYS A 5 9.54 3.61 31.16
N ASN A 6 10.72 4.22 31.21
CA ASN A 6 11.99 3.62 30.79
C ASN A 6 11.98 3.16 29.32
N ALA A 7 11.26 3.88 28.45
CA ALA A 7 11.23 3.62 27.02
C ALA A 7 12.38 4.34 26.30
N GLN A 8 12.93 3.75 25.26
CA GLN A 8 13.77 4.46 24.29
C GLN A 8 12.87 5.00 23.18
N ILE A 9 12.94 6.29 22.92
CA ILE A 9 12.23 6.96 21.83
C ILE A 9 13.22 7.69 20.92
N LEU A 10 12.87 7.83 19.65
CA LEU A 10 13.61 8.67 18.72
C LEU A 10 13.08 10.11 18.82
N ARG A 11 13.94 11.04 19.21
CA ARG A 11 13.62 12.45 19.28
C ARG A 11 14.75 13.26 18.65
N ASP A 12 14.39 14.11 17.71
CA ASP A 12 15.36 14.99 16.99
C ASP A 12 16.54 14.23 16.35
N GLY A 13 16.30 12.98 15.93
CA GLY A 13 17.29 12.10 15.32
C GLY A 13 18.15 11.28 16.29
N GLU A 14 17.95 11.44 17.59
CA GLU A 14 18.69 10.72 18.64
C GLU A 14 17.79 9.83 19.50
N LEU A 15 18.32 8.71 19.95
CA LEU A 15 17.64 7.85 20.92
C LEU A 15 17.80 8.43 22.33
N SER A 16 16.69 8.59 23.03
CA SER A 16 16.67 9.07 24.41
C SER A 16 15.70 8.25 25.25
N VAL A 17 16.01 8.14 26.56
CA VAL A 17 15.10 7.50 27.50
C VAL A 17 13.99 8.48 27.88
N ALA A 18 12.76 8.03 27.80
CA ALA A 18 11.58 8.82 28.15
C ALA A 18 10.47 7.97 28.77
N SER A 19 9.54 8.66 29.39
CA SER A 19 8.24 8.12 29.82
C SER A 19 7.14 8.72 28.96
N ILE A 20 6.08 7.95 28.70
CA ILE A 20 4.93 8.36 27.88
C ILE A 20 3.67 8.18 28.72
N LEU A 21 2.97 9.29 28.99
CA LEU A 21 1.67 9.26 29.67
C LEU A 21 0.53 9.22 28.64
N ILE A 22 -0.33 8.22 28.78
CA ILE A 22 -1.47 8.00 27.89
C ILE A 22 -2.77 8.23 28.66
N GLU A 23 -3.67 9.03 28.07
CA GLU A 23 -5.02 9.26 28.57
C GLU A 23 -6.05 8.89 27.53
N GLY A 24 -6.75 7.77 27.75
CA GLY A 24 -7.63 7.17 26.76
C GLY A 24 -6.85 6.76 25.50
N LYS A 25 -7.10 7.42 24.37
CA LYS A 25 -6.43 7.16 23.08
C LYS A 25 -5.42 8.25 22.67
N TYR A 26 -5.05 9.13 23.61
CA TYR A 26 -4.13 10.24 23.31
C TYR A 26 -2.87 10.15 24.15
N ILE A 27 -1.75 10.52 23.56
CA ILE A 27 -0.52 10.80 24.28
C ILE A 27 -0.72 12.16 24.99
N LYS A 28 -0.70 12.14 26.31
CA LYS A 28 -0.91 13.33 27.14
C LYS A 28 0.38 14.07 27.41
N ASP A 29 1.47 13.32 27.63
CA ASP A 29 2.78 13.88 27.93
C ASP A 29 3.91 12.91 27.53
N ILE A 30 5.08 13.47 27.20
CA ILE A 30 6.33 12.73 26.96
C ILE A 30 7.45 13.47 27.69
N GLY A 31 8.06 12.83 28.67
CA GLY A 31 9.13 13.42 29.50
C GLY A 31 9.98 12.39 30.20
N THR A 32 11.05 12.82 30.87
CA THR A 32 11.94 11.92 31.64
C THR A 32 11.33 11.56 33.01
N ASP A 33 10.70 12.53 33.67
CA ASP A 33 10.25 12.42 35.05
C ASP A 33 8.75 12.77 35.16
N ILE A 34 7.89 11.87 34.66
CA ILE A 34 6.44 12.04 34.81
C ILE A 34 5.98 11.37 36.07
N SER A 35 5.52 12.18 37.04
CA SER A 35 4.92 11.71 38.29
C SER A 35 3.43 11.44 38.08
N VAL A 36 2.97 10.29 38.54
CA VAL A 36 1.56 9.88 38.51
C VAL A 36 1.14 9.35 39.88
N ASP A 37 -0.15 9.40 40.16
CA ASP A 37 -0.69 8.81 41.38
C ASP A 37 -0.81 7.27 41.26
N SER A 38 -1.12 6.62 42.37
CA SER A 38 -1.18 5.15 42.47
C SER A 38 -2.34 4.51 41.68
N THR A 39 -3.24 5.30 41.13
CA THR A 39 -4.37 4.80 40.30
C THR A 39 -4.01 4.63 38.85
N VAL A 40 -2.86 5.16 38.42
CA VAL A 40 -2.37 5.05 37.04
C VAL A 40 -1.62 3.72 36.89
N GLU A 41 -2.01 2.96 35.84
CA GLU A 41 -1.29 1.76 35.47
C GLU A 41 0.11 2.13 34.94
N VAL A 42 1.15 1.50 35.51
CA VAL A 42 2.54 1.75 35.11
C VAL A 42 3.10 0.53 34.39
N ILE A 43 3.56 0.73 33.16
CA ILE A 43 4.23 -0.27 32.30
C ILE A 43 5.71 0.11 32.23
N ASP A 44 6.60 -0.79 32.67
CA ASP A 44 8.04 -0.59 32.52
C ASP A 44 8.50 -1.15 31.16
N ALA A 45 8.91 -0.28 30.27
CA ALA A 45 9.42 -0.67 28.94
C ALA A 45 10.82 -1.28 28.97
N GLN A 46 11.52 -1.25 30.12
CA GLN A 46 12.83 -1.88 30.33
C GLN A 46 13.87 -1.51 29.26
N GLY A 47 13.85 -0.28 28.79
CA GLY A 47 14.74 0.19 27.74
C GLY A 47 14.35 -0.24 26.32
N GLN A 48 13.18 -0.84 26.14
CA GLN A 48 12.71 -1.17 24.79
C GLN A 48 12.38 0.08 24.00
N PHE A 49 12.58 -0.02 22.66
CA PHE A 49 12.26 1.05 21.73
C PHE A 49 10.74 1.16 21.54
N ILE A 50 10.25 2.39 21.63
CA ILE A 50 8.84 2.72 21.33
C ILE A 50 8.81 3.70 20.17
N ALA A 51 8.01 3.36 19.17
CA ALA A 51 7.72 4.18 18.00
C ALA A 51 6.22 4.24 17.74
N PRO A 52 5.73 5.20 16.94
CA PRO A 52 4.40 5.11 16.36
C PRO A 52 4.19 3.76 15.68
N GLY A 53 2.99 3.21 15.76
CA GLY A 53 2.66 1.97 15.07
C GLY A 53 2.86 2.10 13.57
N LEU A 54 3.31 1.04 12.92
CA LEU A 54 3.54 1.01 11.49
C LEU A 54 2.21 1.15 10.73
N ILE A 55 2.30 1.69 9.52
CA ILE A 55 1.18 1.83 8.59
C ILE A 55 1.55 1.12 7.30
N ASP A 56 0.70 0.19 6.84
CA ASP A 56 0.84 -0.47 5.56
C ASP A 56 -0.26 0.02 4.61
N VAL A 57 0.16 0.70 3.55
CA VAL A 57 -0.77 1.29 2.59
C VAL A 57 -1.16 0.33 1.46
N HIS A 58 -0.67 -0.93 1.49
CA HIS A 58 -0.95 -1.91 0.45
C HIS A 58 -1.03 -3.33 1.02
N VAL A 59 -2.24 -3.78 1.35
CA VAL A 59 -2.49 -5.15 1.80
C VAL A 59 -3.69 -5.76 1.06
N HIS A 60 -3.80 -7.09 1.11
CA HIS A 60 -4.93 -7.81 0.55
C HIS A 60 -5.63 -8.61 1.63
N LEU A 61 -6.72 -8.08 2.19
CA LEU A 61 -7.53 -8.79 3.20
C LEU A 61 -8.51 -9.79 2.59
N ARG A 62 -8.68 -9.79 1.25
CA ARG A 62 -9.45 -10.75 0.45
C ARG A 62 -10.95 -10.84 0.75
N GLU A 63 -11.40 -10.43 1.90
CA GLU A 63 -12.81 -10.38 2.29
C GLU A 63 -13.43 -9.02 1.89
N PRO A 64 -14.64 -9.03 1.26
CA PRO A 64 -15.48 -10.18 0.96
C PRO A 64 -15.08 -10.95 -0.32
N GLY A 65 -15.41 -12.22 -0.37
CA GLY A 65 -15.37 -13.06 -1.58
C GLY A 65 -14.08 -13.84 -1.84
N GLY A 66 -13.09 -13.73 -0.95
CA GLY A 66 -11.82 -14.46 -1.03
C GLY A 66 -11.37 -15.02 0.33
N GLU A 67 -12.32 -15.29 1.23
CA GLU A 67 -12.09 -15.67 2.62
C GLU A 67 -11.29 -16.98 2.79
N HIS A 68 -11.24 -17.81 1.75
CA HIS A 68 -10.38 -19.00 1.73
C HIS A 68 -8.88 -18.69 1.68
N LYS A 69 -8.52 -17.43 1.36
CA LYS A 69 -7.12 -16.96 1.34
C LYS A 69 -6.79 -16.14 2.57
N GLU A 70 -7.65 -15.21 2.94
CA GLU A 70 -7.49 -14.30 4.06
C GLU A 70 -8.84 -13.70 4.45
N THR A 71 -9.01 -13.30 5.73
CA THR A 71 -10.15 -12.55 6.22
C THR A 71 -9.69 -11.23 6.84
N ILE A 72 -10.62 -10.29 7.04
CA ILE A 72 -10.32 -9.04 7.75
C ILE A 72 -9.79 -9.35 9.16
N GLU A 73 -10.39 -10.32 9.85
CA GLU A 73 -9.97 -10.70 11.20
C GLU A 73 -8.53 -11.26 11.21
N THR A 74 -8.23 -12.24 10.36
CA THR A 74 -6.92 -12.91 10.37
C THR A 74 -5.81 -12.00 9.87
N GLY A 75 -6.04 -11.25 8.79
CA GLY A 75 -5.07 -10.30 8.27
C GLY A 75 -4.78 -9.14 9.21
N THR A 76 -5.81 -8.61 9.90
CA THR A 76 -5.60 -7.53 10.87
C THR A 76 -4.96 -8.03 12.19
N LYS A 77 -5.17 -9.29 12.60
CA LYS A 77 -4.40 -9.94 13.67
C LYS A 77 -2.92 -10.07 13.31
N ALA A 78 -2.64 -10.50 12.07
CA ALA A 78 -1.27 -10.58 11.57
C ALA A 78 -0.60 -9.20 11.54
N ALA A 79 -1.32 -8.16 11.07
CA ALA A 79 -0.86 -6.77 11.10
C ALA A 79 -0.51 -6.32 12.53
N ALA A 80 -1.43 -6.52 13.49
CA ALA A 80 -1.20 -6.19 14.90
C ALA A 80 0.04 -6.90 15.46
N ARG A 81 0.21 -8.20 15.14
CA ARG A 81 1.38 -8.98 15.55
C ARG A 81 2.68 -8.47 14.96
N GLY A 82 2.62 -7.89 13.76
CA GLY A 82 3.75 -7.24 13.06
C GLY A 82 4.03 -5.80 13.52
N GLY A 83 3.22 -5.23 14.43
CA GLY A 83 3.37 -3.85 14.89
C GLY A 83 2.67 -2.81 13.99
N PHE A 84 1.86 -3.24 13.03
CA PHE A 84 1.04 -2.35 12.21
C PHE A 84 -0.24 -1.98 12.94
N THR A 85 -0.50 -0.69 13.06
CA THR A 85 -1.71 -0.14 13.70
C THR A 85 -2.74 0.35 12.69
N THR A 86 -2.34 0.47 11.44
CA THR A 86 -3.22 0.87 10.32
C THR A 86 -2.83 0.10 9.07
N VAL A 87 -3.83 -0.40 8.33
CA VAL A 87 -3.65 -1.06 7.04
C VAL A 87 -4.66 -0.56 6.03
N CYS A 88 -4.28 -0.53 4.74
CA CYS A 88 -5.15 -0.07 3.66
C CYS A 88 -5.35 -1.22 2.65
N PRO A 89 -6.50 -1.92 2.71
CA PRO A 89 -6.75 -3.05 1.83
C PRO A 89 -7.16 -2.63 0.43
N MET A 90 -6.54 -3.28 -0.57
CA MET A 90 -6.84 -3.13 -1.98
C MET A 90 -8.25 -3.64 -2.33
N PRO A 91 -8.91 -3.06 -3.38
CA PRO A 91 -10.32 -3.29 -3.67
C PRO A 91 -10.61 -4.55 -4.48
N ASN A 92 -9.63 -5.42 -4.70
CA ASN A 92 -9.79 -6.64 -5.50
C ASN A 92 -10.55 -7.76 -4.75
N THR A 93 -11.73 -7.42 -4.29
CA THR A 93 -12.69 -8.27 -3.55
C THR A 93 -13.93 -8.57 -4.38
N ARG A 94 -14.88 -9.32 -3.84
CA ARG A 94 -16.16 -9.66 -4.50
C ARG A 94 -17.34 -9.57 -3.51
N PRO A 95 -18.16 -8.51 -3.59
CA PRO A 95 -18.10 -7.44 -4.60
C PRO A 95 -16.88 -6.53 -4.44
N VAL A 96 -16.52 -5.86 -5.54
CA VAL A 96 -15.55 -4.77 -5.56
C VAL A 96 -16.20 -3.55 -4.86
N PRO A 97 -15.49 -2.77 -4.04
CA PRO A 97 -15.98 -1.51 -3.47
C PRO A 97 -15.99 -0.39 -4.53
N ASP A 98 -16.92 -0.49 -5.47
CA ASP A 98 -17.11 0.38 -6.64
C ASP A 98 -18.43 1.16 -6.62
N SER A 99 -19.21 1.01 -5.55
CA SER A 99 -20.47 1.70 -5.30
C SER A 99 -20.64 1.96 -3.81
N VAL A 100 -21.53 2.88 -3.45
CA VAL A 100 -21.86 3.22 -2.06
C VAL A 100 -22.27 1.97 -1.29
N ASP A 101 -23.17 1.14 -1.84
CA ASP A 101 -23.63 -0.08 -1.18
C ASP A 101 -22.49 -1.06 -0.89
N ASN A 102 -21.55 -1.21 -1.83
CA ASN A 102 -20.43 -2.13 -1.69
C ASN A 102 -19.39 -1.64 -0.68
N ILE A 103 -19.09 -0.32 -0.66
CA ILE A 103 -18.14 0.23 0.31
C ILE A 103 -18.72 0.27 1.73
N GLU A 104 -20.02 0.56 1.87
CA GLU A 104 -20.70 0.51 3.18
C GLU A 104 -20.72 -0.92 3.74
N ARG A 105 -20.98 -1.92 2.89
CA ARG A 105 -20.89 -3.32 3.28
C ARG A 105 -19.48 -3.68 3.75
N LEU A 106 -18.45 -3.24 3.03
CA LEU A 106 -17.05 -3.45 3.44
C LEU A 106 -16.76 -2.75 4.77
N ASN A 107 -17.21 -1.52 4.96
CA ASN A 107 -17.05 -0.76 6.21
C ASN A 107 -17.71 -1.47 7.40
N GLN A 108 -18.87 -2.11 7.20
CA GLN A 108 -19.53 -2.90 8.25
C GLN A 108 -18.72 -4.16 8.61
N LEU A 109 -18.18 -4.88 7.62
CA LEU A 109 -17.29 -6.03 7.87
C LEU A 109 -16.03 -5.60 8.63
N ILE A 110 -15.43 -4.47 8.26
CA ILE A 110 -14.27 -3.89 8.95
C ILE A 110 -14.63 -3.56 10.41
N ALA A 111 -15.75 -2.87 10.64
CA ALA A 111 -16.18 -2.49 11.98
C ALA A 111 -16.41 -3.68 12.92
N ASN A 112 -16.85 -4.82 12.36
CA ASN A 112 -17.14 -6.01 13.13
C ASN A 112 -15.91 -6.90 13.39
N ASN A 113 -14.94 -6.93 12.48
CA ASN A 113 -13.90 -7.97 12.46
C ASN A 113 -12.47 -7.42 12.63
N ALA A 114 -12.23 -6.13 12.35
CA ALA A 114 -10.87 -5.60 12.34
C ALA A 114 -10.26 -5.46 13.74
N GLN A 115 -8.99 -5.83 13.89
CA GLN A 115 -8.22 -5.72 15.13
C GLN A 115 -7.31 -4.48 15.15
N VAL A 116 -7.06 -3.88 13.98
CA VAL A 116 -6.34 -2.61 13.80
C VAL A 116 -7.17 -1.69 12.92
N ARG A 117 -6.77 -0.43 12.80
CA ARG A 117 -7.44 0.52 11.91
C ARG A 117 -7.33 0.06 10.47
N VAL A 118 -8.46 0.02 9.77
CA VAL A 118 -8.53 -0.35 8.34
C VAL A 118 -9.11 0.82 7.56
N LEU A 119 -8.39 1.25 6.52
CA LEU A 119 -8.76 2.35 5.62
C LEU A 119 -8.93 1.78 4.21
N PRO A 120 -10.15 1.42 3.77
CA PRO A 120 -10.34 0.71 2.51
C PRO A 120 -10.13 1.62 1.30
N TYR A 121 -9.54 1.05 0.23
CA TYR A 121 -9.58 1.63 -1.10
C TYR A 121 -10.93 1.40 -1.76
N ALA A 122 -11.36 2.34 -2.61
CA ALA A 122 -12.38 2.11 -3.62
C ALA A 122 -11.75 1.87 -4.99
N ALA A 123 -12.49 1.23 -5.89
CA ALA A 123 -12.05 1.07 -7.28
C ALA A 123 -12.05 2.40 -8.04
N ILE A 124 -11.22 2.51 -9.08
CA ILE A 124 -11.26 3.60 -10.08
C ILE A 124 -12.41 3.37 -11.05
N THR A 125 -12.59 2.11 -11.48
CA THR A 125 -13.61 1.75 -12.47
C THR A 125 -14.55 0.67 -11.92
N GLU A 126 -15.80 0.69 -12.40
CA GLU A 126 -16.80 -0.32 -12.03
C GLU A 126 -16.24 -1.73 -12.28
N ARG A 127 -16.26 -2.56 -11.24
CA ARG A 127 -15.72 -3.94 -11.22
C ARG A 127 -14.25 -4.05 -11.64
N GLN A 128 -13.49 -2.95 -11.54
CA GLN A 128 -12.09 -2.86 -12.00
C GLN A 128 -11.95 -3.26 -13.48
N ALA A 129 -12.94 -2.92 -14.30
CA ALA A 129 -13.01 -3.36 -15.69
C ALA A 129 -12.37 -2.37 -16.70
N GLY A 130 -11.88 -1.21 -16.22
CA GLY A 130 -11.23 -0.18 -17.06
C GLY A 130 -12.16 0.51 -18.07
N LYS A 131 -13.49 0.47 -17.87
CA LYS A 131 -14.48 0.92 -18.89
C LYS A 131 -15.36 2.08 -18.46
N LYS A 132 -15.69 2.16 -17.19
CA LYS A 132 -16.57 3.18 -16.64
C LYS A 132 -16.11 3.57 -15.25
N HIS A 133 -15.95 4.86 -15.00
CA HIS A 133 -15.58 5.38 -13.69
C HIS A 133 -16.66 5.12 -12.64
N VAL A 134 -16.21 4.95 -11.41
CA VAL A 134 -17.07 5.00 -10.22
C VAL A 134 -17.47 6.45 -9.90
N ASP A 135 -18.39 6.66 -8.97
CA ASP A 135 -18.67 7.97 -8.41
C ASP A 135 -17.66 8.30 -7.30
N PHE A 136 -16.60 9.02 -7.66
CA PHE A 136 -15.50 9.38 -6.74
C PHE A 136 -15.99 10.21 -5.55
N ALA A 137 -16.92 11.15 -5.77
CA ALA A 137 -17.44 12.02 -4.73
C ALA A 137 -18.24 11.22 -3.70
N ALA A 138 -19.18 10.42 -4.15
CA ALA A 138 -19.99 9.59 -3.28
C ALA A 138 -19.12 8.58 -2.48
N LEU A 139 -18.15 7.92 -3.13
CA LEU A 139 -17.29 6.97 -2.44
C LEU A 139 -16.35 7.64 -1.43
N ALA A 140 -15.84 8.84 -1.72
CA ALA A 140 -15.04 9.61 -0.78
C ALA A 140 -15.83 10.01 0.48
N GLU A 141 -17.10 10.37 0.35
CA GLU A 141 -18.02 10.66 1.47
C GLU A 141 -18.30 9.40 2.32
N HIS A 142 -18.19 8.19 1.73
CA HIS A 142 -18.39 6.90 2.40
C HIS A 142 -17.08 6.21 2.83
N ASN A 143 -16.08 7.00 3.19
CA ASN A 143 -14.81 6.57 3.77
C ASN A 143 -13.85 5.83 2.81
N ALA A 144 -13.99 5.96 1.49
CA ALA A 144 -12.91 5.55 0.61
C ALA A 144 -11.63 6.31 0.97
N PHE A 145 -10.56 5.58 1.28
CA PHE A 145 -9.26 6.17 1.62
C PHE A 145 -8.62 6.80 0.39
N ALA A 146 -8.60 6.07 -0.71
CA ALA A 146 -8.08 6.46 -2.01
C ALA A 146 -8.69 5.56 -3.09
N PHE A 147 -8.27 5.72 -4.35
CA PHE A 147 -8.83 5.02 -5.50
C PHE A 147 -7.76 4.21 -6.24
N THR A 148 -8.07 2.95 -6.55
CA THR A 148 -7.17 2.06 -7.27
C THR A 148 -7.92 0.96 -8.01
N ASP A 149 -7.42 0.55 -9.16
CA ASP A 149 -7.78 -0.72 -9.81
C ASP A 149 -6.63 -1.73 -9.65
N ASP A 150 -6.09 -1.84 -8.41
CA ASP A 150 -4.96 -2.72 -8.12
C ASP A 150 -5.18 -4.15 -8.61
N GLY A 151 -4.11 -4.70 -9.19
CA GLY A 151 -4.03 -6.04 -9.74
C GLY A 151 -4.40 -6.13 -11.23
N VAL A 152 -4.99 -5.07 -11.83
CA VAL A 152 -5.32 -5.04 -13.28
C VAL A 152 -4.80 -3.79 -13.98
N GLY A 153 -4.54 -2.71 -13.27
CA GLY A 153 -4.08 -1.43 -13.81
C GLY A 153 -5.09 -0.75 -14.76
N VAL A 154 -4.96 0.54 -14.94
CA VAL A 154 -5.77 1.31 -15.89
C VAL A 154 -5.00 1.47 -17.19
N GLN A 155 -5.42 0.76 -18.23
CA GLN A 155 -4.67 0.67 -19.49
C GLN A 155 -4.81 1.93 -20.36
N GLU A 156 -5.99 2.54 -20.42
CA GLU A 156 -6.24 3.71 -21.26
C GLU A 156 -5.82 5.01 -20.57
N ALA A 157 -5.00 5.82 -21.24
CA ALA A 157 -4.51 7.09 -20.72
C ALA A 157 -5.64 8.10 -20.42
N SER A 158 -6.69 8.16 -21.24
CA SER A 158 -7.85 9.03 -21.02
C SER A 158 -8.60 8.64 -19.75
N MET A 159 -8.84 7.33 -19.53
CA MET A 159 -9.48 6.80 -18.34
C MET A 159 -8.68 7.16 -17.06
N MET A 160 -7.36 6.99 -17.09
CA MET A 160 -6.49 7.35 -15.97
C MET A 160 -6.48 8.86 -15.71
N TYR A 161 -6.39 9.68 -16.77
CA TYR A 161 -6.39 11.14 -16.64
C TYR A 161 -7.67 11.67 -16.01
N GLU A 162 -8.82 11.21 -16.50
CA GLU A 162 -10.13 11.58 -15.95
C GLU A 162 -10.30 11.12 -14.49
N ALA A 163 -9.80 9.91 -14.17
CA ALA A 163 -9.78 9.41 -12.79
C ALA A 163 -8.96 10.31 -11.87
N MET A 164 -7.77 10.73 -12.30
CA MET A 164 -6.90 11.65 -11.55
C MET A 164 -7.57 13.01 -11.34
N GLN A 165 -8.25 13.55 -12.35
CA GLN A 165 -9.01 14.79 -12.21
C GLN A 165 -10.16 14.68 -11.21
N GLN A 166 -10.86 13.54 -11.18
CA GLN A 166 -11.97 13.32 -10.23
C GLN A 166 -11.44 13.11 -8.81
N ALA A 167 -10.38 12.32 -8.64
CA ALA A 167 -9.74 12.10 -7.36
C ALA A 167 -9.16 13.40 -6.76
N ALA A 168 -8.55 14.25 -7.59
CA ALA A 168 -8.05 15.55 -7.15
C ALA A 168 -9.15 16.47 -6.61
N LYS A 169 -10.35 16.46 -7.19
CA LYS A 169 -11.50 17.25 -6.71
C LYS A 169 -11.94 16.87 -5.30
N VAL A 170 -11.77 15.62 -4.92
CA VAL A 170 -12.11 15.10 -3.59
C VAL A 170 -10.88 14.97 -2.67
N ASN A 171 -9.73 15.49 -3.10
CA ASN A 171 -8.47 15.47 -2.38
C ASN A 171 -8.06 14.06 -1.94
N LYS A 172 -8.17 13.10 -2.86
CA LYS A 172 -7.78 11.71 -2.64
C LYS A 172 -6.70 11.30 -3.67
N PRO A 173 -5.73 10.45 -3.28
CA PRO A 173 -4.78 9.93 -4.23
C PRO A 173 -5.40 8.92 -5.20
N VAL A 174 -4.83 8.84 -6.40
CA VAL A 174 -4.94 7.69 -7.29
C VAL A 174 -3.73 6.80 -7.05
N VAL A 175 -3.98 5.52 -6.81
CA VAL A 175 -2.97 4.51 -6.47
C VAL A 175 -2.94 3.48 -7.58
N ALA A 176 -1.77 3.13 -8.10
CA ALA A 176 -1.68 2.35 -9.31
C ALA A 176 -0.74 1.15 -9.23
N HIS A 177 -1.31 -0.02 -9.49
CA HIS A 177 -0.58 -1.17 -10.01
C HIS A 177 -0.20 -0.87 -11.47
N CYS A 178 1.09 -0.84 -11.79
CA CYS A 178 1.58 -0.42 -13.09
C CYS A 178 2.08 -1.60 -13.89
N GLU A 179 1.30 -1.99 -14.87
CA GLU A 179 1.59 -3.09 -15.77
C GLU A 179 0.88 -2.83 -17.13
N ASP A 180 1.64 -2.51 -18.17
CA ASP A 180 1.11 -2.38 -19.52
C ASP A 180 0.84 -3.77 -20.10
N ASN A 181 -0.44 -4.13 -20.24
CA ASN A 181 -0.87 -5.46 -20.66
C ASN A 181 -0.32 -5.86 -22.04
N SER A 182 -0.02 -4.88 -22.92
CA SER A 182 0.52 -5.15 -24.24
C SER A 182 1.98 -5.63 -24.21
N LEU A 183 2.66 -5.40 -23.07
CA LEU A 183 4.07 -5.74 -22.88
C LEU A 183 4.29 -6.95 -21.96
N ILE A 184 3.25 -7.63 -21.52
CA ILE A 184 3.38 -8.84 -20.68
C ILE A 184 3.89 -10.03 -21.48
N TYR A 185 3.53 -10.15 -22.76
CA TYR A 185 3.92 -11.22 -23.70
C TYR A 185 3.65 -12.64 -23.20
N GLY A 186 2.63 -12.82 -22.35
CA GLY A 186 2.34 -14.08 -21.67
C GLY A 186 3.38 -14.47 -20.62
N GLY A 187 4.19 -13.52 -20.17
CA GLY A 187 5.25 -13.71 -19.19
C GLY A 187 4.71 -14.08 -17.81
N ALA A 188 5.51 -14.85 -17.07
CA ALA A 188 5.17 -15.28 -15.72
C ALA A 188 6.23 -14.92 -14.68
N MET A 189 7.39 -14.43 -15.09
CA MET A 189 8.50 -13.99 -14.26
C MET A 189 9.25 -12.86 -14.94
N HIS A 190 10.32 -12.33 -14.35
CA HIS A 190 11.17 -11.32 -14.95
C HIS A 190 11.82 -11.83 -16.26
N GLU A 191 11.84 -10.98 -17.30
CA GLU A 191 12.61 -11.24 -18.52
C GLU A 191 14.11 -11.06 -18.23
N GLY A 192 14.83 -12.17 -18.10
CA GLY A 192 16.24 -12.16 -17.74
C GLY A 192 16.88 -13.55 -17.83
N LYS A 193 18.06 -13.68 -17.25
CA LYS A 193 18.84 -14.92 -17.30
C LYS A 193 18.07 -16.12 -16.77
N ARG A 194 17.24 -15.89 -15.74
CA ARG A 194 16.52 -16.99 -15.08
C ARG A 194 15.35 -17.47 -15.91
N SER A 195 14.60 -16.57 -16.52
CA SER A 195 13.49 -16.93 -17.43
C SER A 195 14.02 -17.69 -18.65
N GLU A 196 15.15 -17.26 -19.22
CA GLU A 196 15.82 -17.96 -20.32
C GLU A 196 16.24 -19.37 -19.92
N ALA A 197 16.89 -19.52 -18.73
CA ALA A 197 17.36 -20.81 -18.24
C ALA A 197 16.22 -21.80 -17.94
N LEU A 198 15.05 -21.31 -17.54
CA LEU A 198 13.88 -22.12 -17.24
C LEU A 198 12.95 -22.32 -18.45
N GLY A 199 13.18 -21.60 -19.54
CA GLY A 199 12.29 -21.62 -20.72
C GLY A 199 10.89 -21.03 -20.43
N ILE A 200 10.78 -20.15 -19.44
CA ILE A 200 9.53 -19.49 -19.04
C ILE A 200 9.48 -18.09 -19.69
N PRO A 201 8.37 -17.70 -20.35
CA PRO A 201 8.23 -16.35 -20.90
C PRO A 201 8.43 -15.27 -19.83
N GLY A 202 9.23 -14.25 -20.16
CA GLY A 202 9.56 -13.15 -19.28
C GLY A 202 8.66 -11.93 -19.44
N ILE A 203 8.56 -11.12 -18.38
CA ILE A 203 7.92 -9.80 -18.37
C ILE A 203 9.04 -8.76 -18.31
N PRO A 204 9.26 -7.95 -19.36
CA PRO A 204 10.33 -6.96 -19.37
C PRO A 204 10.08 -5.81 -18.39
N ASN A 205 11.14 -5.16 -17.93
CA ASN A 205 11.08 -4.00 -17.04
C ASN A 205 10.20 -2.87 -17.58
N ILE A 206 10.25 -2.68 -18.90
CA ILE A 206 9.50 -1.62 -19.57
C ILE A 206 7.98 -1.77 -19.40
N CYS A 207 7.48 -2.97 -19.11
CA CYS A 207 6.07 -3.24 -18.84
C CYS A 207 5.54 -2.41 -17.67
N GLU A 208 6.32 -2.26 -16.60
CA GLU A 208 6.02 -1.40 -15.46
C GLU A 208 6.34 0.07 -15.75
N ALA A 209 7.55 0.33 -16.25
CA ALA A 209 8.09 1.68 -16.35
C ALA A 209 7.34 2.59 -17.34
N VAL A 210 6.83 2.05 -18.46
CA VAL A 210 6.07 2.83 -19.45
C VAL A 210 4.77 3.36 -18.85
N GLN A 211 4.05 2.52 -18.10
CA GLN A 211 2.80 2.97 -17.47
C GLN A 211 3.08 4.03 -16.41
N ILE A 212 4.13 3.87 -15.59
CA ILE A 212 4.53 4.88 -14.61
C ILE A 212 4.91 6.20 -15.29
N ALA A 213 5.73 6.16 -16.35
CA ALA A 213 6.14 7.34 -17.09
C ALA A 213 4.94 8.07 -17.73
N ARG A 214 3.96 7.34 -18.25
CA ARG A 214 2.69 7.89 -18.72
C ARG A 214 1.94 8.58 -17.59
N ASP A 215 1.77 7.88 -16.46
CA ASP A 215 0.88 8.29 -15.40
C ASP A 215 1.42 9.47 -14.60
N VAL A 216 2.75 9.64 -14.47
CA VAL A 216 3.33 10.83 -13.83
C VAL A 216 3.05 12.10 -14.65
N LEU A 217 3.04 12.03 -15.97
CA LEU A 217 2.67 13.15 -16.84
C LEU A 217 1.17 13.49 -16.72
N LEU A 218 0.32 12.48 -16.59
CA LEU A 218 -1.12 12.65 -16.37
C LEU A 218 -1.39 13.27 -15.00
N ALA A 219 -0.65 12.84 -13.97
CA ALA A 219 -0.75 13.37 -12.61
C ALA A 219 -0.36 14.85 -12.55
N GLU A 220 0.71 15.24 -13.24
CA GLU A 220 1.11 16.64 -13.39
C GLU A 220 0.00 17.47 -14.02
N ALA A 221 -0.53 17.03 -15.18
CA ALA A 221 -1.58 17.73 -15.91
C ALA A 221 -2.90 17.81 -15.12
N ALA A 222 -3.22 16.82 -14.29
CA ALA A 222 -4.41 16.79 -13.43
C ALA A 222 -4.21 17.50 -12.09
N ASN A 223 -2.98 17.89 -11.73
CA ASN A 223 -2.59 18.32 -10.39
C ASN A 223 -3.07 17.34 -9.30
N ALA A 224 -2.88 16.04 -9.54
CA ALA A 224 -3.35 14.96 -8.69
C ALA A 224 -2.21 14.36 -7.85
N HIS A 225 -2.55 13.82 -6.67
CA HIS A 225 -1.63 12.94 -5.94
C HIS A 225 -1.67 11.54 -6.59
N TYR A 226 -0.51 11.12 -7.10
CA TYR A 226 -0.31 9.81 -7.70
C TYR A 226 0.62 8.96 -6.83
N HIS A 227 0.18 7.75 -6.47
CA HIS A 227 0.97 6.81 -5.69
C HIS A 227 1.24 5.54 -6.51
N VAL A 228 2.51 5.19 -6.66
CA VAL A 228 2.95 4.01 -7.41
C VAL A 228 3.14 2.84 -6.46
N CYS A 229 2.39 1.75 -6.69
CA CYS A 229 2.51 0.52 -5.93
C CYS A 229 3.80 -0.25 -6.27
N HIS A 230 4.31 -0.98 -5.28
CA HIS A 230 5.32 -2.06 -5.42
C HIS A 230 6.32 -1.87 -6.57
N VAL A 231 7.01 -0.73 -6.61
CA VAL A 231 8.03 -0.42 -7.63
C VAL A 231 9.09 -1.52 -7.67
N SER A 232 9.36 -2.04 -8.86
CA SER A 232 10.24 -3.19 -9.01
C SER A 232 11.41 -2.98 -9.99
N THR A 233 11.42 -1.90 -10.78
CA THR A 233 12.44 -1.70 -11.82
C THR A 233 13.21 -0.40 -11.64
N LYS A 234 14.49 -0.40 -12.08
CA LYS A 234 15.36 0.80 -12.05
C LYS A 234 14.83 1.94 -12.94
N GLU A 235 14.19 1.61 -14.05
CA GLU A 235 13.56 2.58 -14.95
C GLU A 235 12.39 3.28 -14.28
N SER A 236 11.58 2.55 -13.52
CA SER A 236 10.48 3.07 -12.71
C SER A 236 10.98 4.01 -11.61
N VAL A 237 12.03 3.61 -10.90
CA VAL A 237 12.69 4.46 -9.87
C VAL A 237 13.18 5.77 -10.49
N ARG A 238 13.79 5.71 -11.68
CA ARG A 238 14.24 6.91 -12.41
C ARG A 238 13.06 7.84 -12.74
N ALA A 239 12.00 7.30 -13.34
CA ALA A 239 10.81 8.09 -13.70
C ALA A 239 10.18 8.77 -12.48
N ILE A 240 10.04 8.05 -11.36
CA ILE A 240 9.49 8.60 -10.10
C ILE A 240 10.42 9.66 -9.51
N ARG A 241 11.73 9.45 -9.53
CA ARG A 241 12.73 10.41 -9.02
C ARG A 241 12.69 11.71 -9.81
N ASP A 242 12.65 11.62 -11.14
CA ASP A 242 12.58 12.78 -12.04
C ASP A 242 11.28 13.55 -11.82
N ALA A 243 10.14 12.85 -11.68
CA ALA A 243 8.85 13.46 -11.36
C ALA A 243 8.87 14.22 -10.01
N LYS A 244 9.45 13.62 -8.98
CA LYS A 244 9.61 14.27 -7.67
C LYS A 244 10.50 15.50 -7.74
N GLN A 245 11.60 15.46 -8.52
CA GLN A 245 12.48 16.61 -8.74
C GLN A 245 11.78 17.74 -9.50
N ALA A 246 10.87 17.39 -10.41
CA ALA A 246 10.02 18.36 -11.10
C ALA A 246 8.91 18.97 -10.23
N GLY A 247 8.75 18.49 -8.99
CA GLY A 247 7.71 18.97 -8.06
C GLY A 247 6.35 18.34 -8.26
N ILE A 248 6.23 17.27 -9.06
CA ILE A 248 4.99 16.52 -9.25
C ILE A 248 4.65 15.78 -7.94
N HIS A 249 3.39 15.80 -7.53
CA HIS A 249 2.93 15.14 -6.32
C HIS A 249 2.86 13.62 -6.50
N VAL A 250 4.03 12.98 -6.51
CA VAL A 250 4.20 11.53 -6.66
C VAL A 250 4.77 10.92 -5.40
N THR A 251 4.19 9.82 -4.95
CA THR A 251 4.72 8.94 -3.91
C THR A 251 4.83 7.51 -4.44
N ALA A 252 5.60 6.66 -3.78
CA ALA A 252 5.79 5.28 -4.21
C ALA A 252 6.10 4.37 -3.03
N GLU A 253 5.86 3.09 -3.22
CA GLU A 253 6.19 2.05 -2.27
C GLU A 253 7.04 0.95 -2.92
N VAL A 254 7.69 0.17 -2.08
CA VAL A 254 8.42 -1.04 -2.45
C VAL A 254 8.13 -2.13 -1.43
N THR A 255 8.08 -3.37 -1.85
CA THR A 255 7.85 -4.49 -0.94
C THR A 255 9.16 -5.03 -0.37
N PRO A 256 9.15 -5.67 0.83
CA PRO A 256 10.35 -6.27 1.41
C PRO A 256 11.03 -7.28 0.47
N HIS A 257 10.27 -8.06 -0.27
CA HIS A 257 10.84 -9.05 -1.20
C HIS A 257 11.52 -8.42 -2.42
N HIS A 258 11.05 -7.29 -2.96
CA HIS A 258 11.75 -6.56 -4.03
C HIS A 258 13.02 -5.86 -3.53
N LEU A 259 13.16 -5.61 -2.21
CA LEU A 259 14.39 -5.10 -1.61
C LEU A 259 15.42 -6.20 -1.30
N LEU A 260 14.98 -7.44 -1.10
CA LEU A 260 15.84 -8.51 -0.57
C LEU A 260 16.12 -9.62 -1.58
N LEU A 261 15.18 -9.90 -2.50
CA LEU A 261 15.23 -11.01 -3.43
C LEU A 261 15.39 -10.53 -4.87
N THR A 262 15.88 -11.44 -5.72
CA THR A 262 16.08 -11.22 -7.16
C THR A 262 15.59 -12.43 -7.97
N GLU A 263 15.67 -12.37 -9.29
CA GLU A 263 15.39 -13.52 -10.17
C GLU A 263 16.28 -14.75 -9.84
N ASP A 264 17.48 -14.52 -9.28
CA ASP A 264 18.42 -15.59 -8.92
C ASP A 264 17.91 -16.44 -7.72
N ASP A 265 16.98 -15.91 -6.93
CA ASP A 265 16.36 -16.61 -5.81
C ASP A 265 15.21 -17.54 -6.25
N VAL A 266 14.85 -17.56 -7.54
CA VAL A 266 13.85 -18.46 -8.12
C VAL A 266 14.52 -19.78 -8.53
N PRO A 267 14.37 -20.89 -7.78
CA PRO A 267 15.17 -22.10 -8.02
C PRO A 267 14.68 -22.93 -9.20
N GLY A 268 13.42 -22.76 -9.64
CA GLY A 268 12.81 -23.57 -10.69
C GLY A 268 11.41 -23.10 -11.06
N ASP A 269 10.75 -23.86 -11.94
CA ASP A 269 9.35 -23.65 -12.32
C ASP A 269 8.42 -24.13 -11.19
N ASP A 270 8.28 -23.30 -10.16
CA ASP A 270 7.36 -23.54 -9.05
C ASP A 270 6.59 -22.23 -8.76
N ALA A 271 5.28 -22.30 -8.81
CA ALA A 271 4.39 -21.16 -8.64
C ALA A 271 4.50 -20.47 -7.27
N ILE A 272 5.10 -21.13 -6.26
CA ILE A 272 5.36 -20.53 -4.94
C ILE A 272 6.32 -19.33 -5.01
N PHE A 273 7.19 -19.30 -6.03
CA PHE A 273 8.13 -18.21 -6.27
C PHE A 273 7.59 -17.13 -7.21
N LYS A 274 6.35 -17.27 -7.68
CA LYS A 274 5.73 -16.27 -8.55
C LYS A 274 5.31 -15.05 -7.76
N MET A 275 5.83 -13.89 -8.18
CA MET A 275 5.42 -12.56 -7.73
C MET A 275 4.88 -11.73 -8.88
N ASN A 276 3.99 -10.79 -8.58
CA ASN A 276 3.60 -9.74 -9.51
C ASN A 276 3.58 -8.37 -8.78
N PRO A 277 4.47 -7.41 -9.14
CA PRO A 277 5.52 -7.52 -10.15
C PRO A 277 6.53 -8.65 -9.86
N PRO A 278 7.21 -9.17 -10.91
CA PRO A 278 8.20 -10.24 -10.70
C PRO A 278 9.39 -9.79 -9.86
N LEU A 279 10.08 -10.75 -9.22
CA LEU A 279 11.40 -10.52 -8.66
C LEU A 279 12.34 -10.20 -9.84
N ARG A 280 13.01 -9.05 -9.79
CA ARG A 280 13.80 -8.49 -10.89
C ARG A 280 15.28 -8.88 -10.78
N SER A 281 16.09 -8.32 -11.66
CA SER A 281 17.53 -8.53 -11.64
C SER A 281 18.19 -7.87 -10.42
N GLN A 282 19.44 -8.26 -10.13
CA GLN A 282 20.28 -7.61 -9.12
C GLN A 282 20.48 -6.11 -9.40
N GLU A 283 20.49 -5.71 -10.68
CA GLU A 283 20.67 -4.32 -11.09
C GLU A 283 19.41 -3.46 -10.81
N ASP A 284 18.23 -4.08 -10.84
CA ASP A 284 16.97 -3.39 -10.51
C ASP A 284 16.84 -3.18 -9.01
N ARG A 285 17.23 -4.17 -8.21
CA ARG A 285 17.24 -4.12 -6.75
C ARG A 285 18.22 -3.08 -6.22
#